data_b7f876760c27fe71219d06592ca43559
#
_entry.id   b7f876760c27fe71219d06592ca43559
#
_cell.length_a   1.000
_cell.length_b   1.000
_cell.length_c   1.000
_cell.angle_alpha   90.00
_cell.angle_beta   90.00
_cell.angle_gamma   90.00
#
_symmetry.space_group_name_H-M   'P 1'
#
loop_
_entity.id
_entity.type
_entity.pdbx_description
1 polymer ?
#
loop_
_entity_poly.entity_id
_entity_poly.type
_entity_poly.pdbx_seq_one_letter_code
_entity_poly.pdbx_strand_id
1 'polypeptide(L)'
;GFVTDIEMETAPKGLSEDTVRFISAKKNEPEWLLEWRLTAYRHWLTMPEPTWSKVTFPPIDYQDSYYFAAPKSDKDKPKSLDEVDPKLLETYEKLGIPLLEQEMLAGVAVDAVFDSVSVATTYKKKLEEVGVIFGSISEAIQTHPDLIRKYLGSVVPYGDNKHAALNSAVFTDGSFVYIPKGVRCPMELSTYFRINAENTGQFERTLIIADE
;
A
#
# COMPACT_ATOMS: atom_id res chain seq x y z
N GLY A 1 -14.82 -17.65 -3.89
CA GLY A 1 -14.20 -16.66 -3.00
C GLY A 1 -14.72 -16.83 -1.58
N PHE A 2 -14.01 -16.34 -0.62
CA PHE A 2 -14.44 -16.30 0.78
C PHE A 2 -14.19 -14.89 1.34
N VAL A 3 -14.96 -14.50 2.33
CA VAL A 3 -14.85 -13.24 3.05
C VAL A 3 -14.28 -13.54 4.44
N THR A 4 -13.34 -12.73 4.91
CA THR A 4 -12.82 -12.80 6.27
C THR A 4 -13.73 -11.98 7.18
N ASP A 5 -14.31 -12.60 8.20
CA ASP A 5 -15.20 -11.95 9.17
C ASP A 5 -14.39 -11.17 10.21
N ILE A 6 -13.99 -9.96 9.83
CA ILE A 6 -13.24 -9.02 10.67
C ILE A 6 -13.98 -7.68 10.63
N GLU A 7 -14.11 -7.04 11.80
CA GLU A 7 -14.68 -5.71 11.88
C GLU A 7 -13.77 -4.68 11.22
N MET A 8 -14.32 -3.91 10.27
CA MET A 8 -13.58 -2.95 9.48
C MET A 8 -13.92 -1.51 9.86
N GLU A 9 -12.92 -0.64 9.87
CA GLU A 9 -13.09 0.81 9.85
C GLU A 9 -12.98 1.28 8.41
N THR A 10 -13.92 2.11 7.95
CA THR A 10 -13.90 2.70 6.62
C THR A 10 -13.96 4.22 6.67
N ALA A 11 -13.34 4.89 5.70
CA ALA A 11 -13.63 6.29 5.45
C ALA A 11 -15.10 6.47 5.00
N PRO A 12 -15.67 7.66 5.12
CA PRO A 12 -16.92 7.97 4.43
C PRO A 12 -16.81 7.67 2.93
N LYS A 13 -17.92 7.21 2.33
CA LYS A 13 -17.99 6.89 0.91
C LYS A 13 -17.77 8.14 0.05
N GLY A 14 -17.07 7.98 -1.05
CA GLY A 14 -16.85 9.04 -2.02
C GLY A 14 -15.48 9.69 -1.97
N LEU A 15 -15.14 10.38 -3.04
CA LEU A 15 -13.87 11.03 -3.27
C LEU A 15 -13.98 12.55 -3.09
N SER A 16 -13.25 13.09 -2.13
CA SER A 16 -13.21 14.52 -1.81
C SER A 16 -11.87 14.91 -1.17
N GLU A 17 -11.61 16.21 -0.97
CA GLU A 17 -10.46 16.64 -0.17
C GLU A 17 -10.52 16.09 1.26
N ASP A 18 -11.72 15.97 1.84
CA ASP A 18 -11.88 15.42 3.20
C ASP A 18 -11.49 13.94 3.25
N THR A 19 -11.81 13.17 2.21
CA THR A 19 -11.36 11.77 2.06
C THR A 19 -9.83 11.69 2.00
N VAL A 20 -9.18 12.56 1.22
CA VAL A 20 -7.71 12.62 1.13
C VAL A 20 -7.08 12.98 2.47
N ARG A 21 -7.62 13.99 3.18
CA ARG A 21 -7.17 14.39 4.53
C ARG A 21 -7.38 13.29 5.55
N PHE A 22 -8.50 12.58 5.48
CA PHE A 22 -8.78 11.44 6.36
C PHE A 22 -7.72 10.34 6.20
N ILE A 23 -7.39 9.94 4.96
CA ILE A 23 -6.35 8.94 4.66
C ILE A 23 -5.01 9.38 5.26
N SER A 24 -4.59 10.60 4.98
CA SER A 24 -3.32 11.15 5.46
C SER A 24 -3.25 11.19 7.00
N ALA A 25 -4.34 11.59 7.67
CA ALA A 25 -4.42 11.60 9.11
C ALA A 25 -4.35 10.18 9.72
N LYS A 26 -5.06 9.20 9.12
CA LYS A 26 -5.01 7.79 9.56
C LYS A 26 -3.64 7.16 9.42
N LYS A 27 -2.86 7.60 8.45
CA LYS A 27 -1.49 7.16 8.19
C LYS A 27 -0.42 7.97 8.95
N ASN A 28 -0.82 8.99 9.73
CA ASN A 28 0.10 9.92 10.41
C ASN A 28 1.15 10.51 9.45
N GLU A 29 0.72 10.86 8.25
CA GLU A 29 1.64 11.34 7.22
C GLU A 29 2.17 12.75 7.51
N PRO A 30 3.41 13.06 7.08
CA PRO A 30 3.94 14.41 7.17
C PRO A 30 3.17 15.37 6.25
N GLU A 31 3.12 16.65 6.63
CA GLU A 31 2.38 17.70 5.91
C GLU A 31 2.74 17.78 4.42
N TRP A 32 4.03 17.64 4.06
CA TRP A 32 4.45 17.67 2.65
C TRP A 32 3.78 16.59 1.80
N LEU A 33 3.49 15.41 2.38
CA LEU A 33 2.83 14.32 1.65
C LEU A 33 1.33 14.59 1.52
N LEU A 34 0.70 15.16 2.55
CA LEU A 34 -0.70 15.62 2.43
C LEU A 34 -0.84 16.67 1.32
N GLU A 35 0.03 17.66 1.26
CA GLU A 35 0.01 18.69 0.20
C GLU A 35 0.24 18.08 -1.19
N TRP A 36 1.12 17.10 -1.30
CA TRP A 36 1.34 16.37 -2.55
C TRP A 36 0.08 15.60 -2.99
N ARG A 37 -0.61 14.93 -2.06
CA ARG A 37 -1.89 14.25 -2.31
C ARG A 37 -2.99 15.20 -2.75
N LEU A 38 -3.14 16.32 -2.06
CA LEU A 38 -4.14 17.34 -2.38
C LEU A 38 -3.88 17.97 -3.75
N THR A 39 -2.61 18.18 -4.10
CA THR A 39 -2.21 18.64 -5.44
C THR A 39 -2.61 17.63 -6.50
N ALA A 40 -2.36 16.33 -6.27
CA ALA A 40 -2.77 15.26 -7.16
C ALA A 40 -4.30 15.17 -7.30
N TYR A 41 -5.05 15.32 -6.21
CA TYR A 41 -6.51 15.33 -6.23
C TYR A 41 -7.07 16.49 -7.05
N ARG A 42 -6.57 17.70 -6.82
CA ARG A 42 -7.00 18.90 -7.57
C ARG A 42 -6.68 18.77 -9.07
N HIS A 43 -5.54 18.17 -9.38
CA HIS A 43 -5.18 17.88 -10.77
C HIS A 43 -6.14 16.84 -11.38
N TRP A 44 -6.47 15.78 -10.64
CA TRP A 44 -7.43 14.75 -11.02
C TRP A 44 -8.79 15.34 -11.43
N LEU A 45 -9.30 16.35 -10.70
CA LEU A 45 -10.56 17.02 -11.01
C LEU A 45 -10.60 17.65 -12.40
N THR A 46 -9.44 17.99 -12.95
CA THR A 46 -9.33 18.65 -14.26
C THR A 46 -9.03 17.69 -15.40
N MET A 47 -8.70 16.42 -15.11
CA MET A 47 -8.29 15.46 -16.11
C MET A 47 -9.49 14.73 -16.74
N PRO A 48 -9.49 14.53 -18.08
CA PRO A 48 -10.47 13.67 -18.75
C PRO A 48 -10.16 12.19 -18.47
N GLU A 49 -11.17 11.33 -18.65
CA GLU A 49 -10.95 9.90 -18.68
C GLU A 49 -9.99 9.51 -19.83
N PRO A 50 -9.08 8.57 -19.60
CA PRO A 50 -8.17 8.09 -20.64
C PRO A 50 -8.93 7.40 -21.79
N THR A 51 -8.64 7.78 -23.02
CA THR A 51 -9.27 7.21 -24.24
C THR A 51 -8.31 6.35 -25.08
N TRP A 52 -7.04 6.29 -24.71
CA TRP A 52 -5.99 5.56 -25.44
C TRP A 52 -6.03 4.03 -25.23
N SER A 53 -6.71 3.58 -24.16
CA SER A 53 -6.83 2.16 -23.83
C SER A 53 -7.80 1.45 -24.81
N LYS A 54 -7.46 0.23 -25.22
CA LYS A 54 -8.32 -0.63 -26.04
C LYS A 54 -9.33 -1.44 -25.20
N VAL A 55 -9.41 -1.22 -23.91
CA VAL A 55 -10.40 -1.84 -23.02
C VAL A 55 -11.63 -0.97 -22.92
N THR A 56 -12.80 -1.59 -22.93
CA THR A 56 -14.10 -0.95 -22.71
C THR A 56 -14.58 -1.30 -21.31
N PHE A 57 -14.93 -0.30 -20.53
CA PHE A 57 -15.52 -0.48 -19.19
C PHE A 57 -16.66 0.53 -19.02
N PRO A 58 -17.65 0.24 -18.15
CA PRO A 58 -18.71 1.18 -17.84
C PRO A 58 -18.14 2.44 -17.16
N PRO A 59 -18.84 3.58 -17.24
CA PRO A 59 -18.45 4.78 -16.51
C PRO A 59 -18.22 4.48 -15.03
N ILE A 60 -17.11 4.98 -14.48
CA ILE A 60 -16.77 4.79 -13.08
C ILE A 60 -17.47 5.87 -12.25
N ASP A 61 -18.27 5.44 -11.28
CA ASP A 61 -18.79 6.34 -10.25
C ASP A 61 -17.80 6.44 -9.10
N TYR A 62 -16.96 7.46 -9.12
CA TYR A 62 -15.96 7.71 -8.09
C TYR A 62 -16.57 8.07 -6.72
N GLN A 63 -17.86 8.37 -6.66
CA GLN A 63 -18.55 8.67 -5.40
C GLN A 63 -19.16 7.41 -4.77
N ASP A 64 -19.26 6.31 -5.51
CA ASP A 64 -19.80 5.02 -5.04
C ASP A 64 -18.72 4.04 -4.53
N SER A 65 -17.59 4.54 -4.05
CA SER A 65 -16.47 3.73 -3.56
C SER A 65 -15.96 4.19 -2.20
N TYR A 66 -15.44 3.25 -1.41
CA TYR A 66 -14.67 3.52 -0.22
C TYR A 66 -13.18 3.56 -0.57
N TYR A 67 -12.50 4.63 -0.21
CA TYR A 67 -11.08 4.85 -0.51
C TYR A 67 -10.13 4.47 0.62
N PHE A 68 -10.68 4.06 1.75
CA PHE A 68 -9.95 3.53 2.88
C PHE A 68 -10.79 2.50 3.62
N ALA A 69 -10.19 1.34 3.88
CA ALA A 69 -10.72 0.34 4.79
C ALA A 69 -9.55 -0.31 5.53
N ALA A 70 -9.69 -0.50 6.82
CA ALA A 70 -8.70 -1.18 7.66
C ALA A 70 -9.39 -2.04 8.71
N PRO A 71 -8.80 -3.17 9.13
CA PRO A 71 -9.28 -3.88 10.29
C PRO A 71 -9.30 -2.96 11.52
N LYS A 72 -10.40 -2.97 12.28
CA LYS A 72 -10.43 -2.33 13.59
C LYS A 72 -9.52 -3.14 14.51
N SER A 73 -8.36 -2.63 14.82
CA SER A 73 -7.50 -3.18 15.87
C SER A 73 -7.35 -2.12 16.96
N ASP A 74 -7.62 -2.50 18.18
CA ASP A 74 -7.36 -1.67 19.38
C ASP A 74 -5.85 -1.68 19.74
N LYS A 75 -5.02 -2.31 18.92
CA LYS A 75 -3.59 -2.44 19.15
C LYS A 75 -2.80 -1.65 18.12
N ASP A 76 -1.71 -1.07 18.55
CA ASP A 76 -0.64 -0.56 17.69
C ASP A 76 -0.29 -1.60 16.62
N LYS A 77 0.19 -1.12 15.45
CA LYS A 77 0.59 -2.00 14.34
C LYS A 77 1.38 -3.21 14.87
N PRO A 78 1.01 -4.42 14.50
CA PRO A 78 1.69 -5.61 14.99
C PRO A 78 3.18 -5.54 14.64
N LYS A 79 4.03 -5.73 15.63
CA LYS A 79 5.49 -5.70 15.48
C LYS A 79 6.05 -7.06 15.05
N SER A 80 5.22 -8.10 15.14
CA SER A 80 5.55 -9.47 14.73
C SER A 80 4.30 -10.21 14.27
N LEU A 81 4.48 -11.33 13.58
CA LEU A 81 3.38 -12.20 13.16
C LEU A 81 2.56 -12.74 14.35
N ASP A 82 3.17 -12.89 15.50
CA ASP A 82 2.49 -13.37 16.72
C ASP A 82 1.46 -12.37 17.27
N GLU A 83 1.54 -11.11 16.86
CA GLU A 83 0.63 -10.04 17.27
C GLU A 83 -0.49 -9.81 16.24
N VAL A 84 -0.45 -10.48 15.09
CA VAL A 84 -1.47 -10.37 14.04
C VAL A 84 -2.73 -11.14 14.45
N ASP A 85 -3.91 -10.60 14.11
CA ASP A 85 -5.18 -11.26 14.37
C ASP A 85 -5.19 -12.69 13.78
N PRO A 86 -5.48 -13.72 14.60
CA PRO A 86 -5.50 -15.10 14.13
C PRO A 86 -6.41 -15.35 12.92
N LYS A 87 -7.51 -14.61 12.78
CA LYS A 87 -8.39 -14.69 11.61
C LYS A 87 -7.72 -14.20 10.32
N LEU A 88 -6.84 -13.19 10.44
CA LEU A 88 -6.03 -12.73 9.30
C LEU A 88 -5.00 -13.78 8.92
N LEU A 89 -4.29 -14.36 9.87
CA LEU A 89 -3.34 -15.46 9.62
C LEU A 89 -4.02 -16.65 8.96
N GLU A 90 -5.18 -17.09 9.46
CA GLU A 90 -5.99 -18.14 8.83
C GLU A 90 -6.40 -17.79 7.40
N THR A 91 -6.71 -16.52 7.14
CA THR A 91 -7.05 -16.05 5.80
C THR A 91 -5.86 -16.18 4.85
N TYR A 92 -4.67 -15.78 5.27
CA TYR A 92 -3.46 -15.93 4.46
C TYR A 92 -3.10 -17.39 4.23
N GLU A 93 -3.25 -18.24 5.24
CA GLU A 93 -3.06 -19.69 5.09
C GLU A 93 -4.02 -20.29 4.05
N LYS A 94 -5.31 -19.95 4.10
CA LYS A 94 -6.31 -20.37 3.09
C LYS A 94 -5.99 -19.89 1.68
N LEU A 95 -5.28 -18.78 1.55
CA LEU A 95 -4.80 -18.24 0.27
C LEU A 95 -3.50 -18.89 -0.21
N GLY A 96 -2.89 -19.77 0.60
CA GLY A 96 -1.60 -20.37 0.31
C GLY A 96 -0.44 -19.38 0.41
N ILE A 97 -0.61 -18.29 1.18
CA ILE A 97 0.41 -17.27 1.39
C ILE A 97 1.30 -17.74 2.55
N PRO A 98 2.59 -18.00 2.31
CA PRO A 98 3.48 -18.56 3.33
C PRO A 98 3.95 -17.46 4.29
N LEU A 99 3.26 -17.26 5.41
CA LEU A 99 3.64 -16.25 6.42
C LEU A 99 4.49 -16.82 7.58
N LEU A 100 4.67 -18.14 7.68
CA LEU A 100 5.35 -18.80 8.80
C LEU A 100 6.48 -19.75 8.35
N GLU A 101 6.51 -20.96 8.86
CA GLU A 101 7.61 -21.92 8.65
C GLU A 101 7.92 -22.24 7.17
N GLN A 102 6.94 -22.18 6.29
CA GLN A 102 7.14 -22.44 4.86
C GLN A 102 7.99 -21.35 4.19
N GLU A 103 7.98 -20.12 4.68
CA GLU A 103 8.81 -19.02 4.20
C GLU A 103 10.29 -19.26 4.49
N MET A 104 10.60 -19.78 5.66
CA MET A 104 12.00 -20.09 6.03
C MET A 104 12.62 -21.12 5.08
N LEU A 105 11.81 -21.98 4.49
CA LEU A 105 12.24 -23.00 3.53
C LEU A 105 12.29 -22.45 2.10
N ALA A 106 11.39 -21.52 1.74
CA ALA A 106 11.31 -20.96 0.39
C ALA A 106 12.32 -19.82 0.12
N GLY A 107 12.82 -19.17 1.17
CA GLY A 107 13.78 -18.06 1.04
C GLY A 107 13.20 -16.80 0.38
N VAL A 108 11.88 -16.59 0.47
CA VAL A 108 11.16 -15.43 -0.07
C VAL A 108 10.77 -14.48 1.05
N ALA A 109 11.09 -13.20 0.93
CA ALA A 109 10.58 -12.19 1.85
C ALA A 109 9.20 -11.71 1.39
N VAL A 110 8.26 -11.62 2.31
CA VAL A 110 6.86 -11.31 2.03
C VAL A 110 6.42 -10.07 2.80
N ASP A 111 5.73 -9.16 2.12
CA ASP A 111 4.93 -8.09 2.71
C ASP A 111 3.45 -8.36 2.43
N ALA A 112 2.65 -8.43 3.48
CA ALA A 112 1.23 -8.77 3.37
C ALA A 112 0.36 -7.54 3.69
N VAL A 113 -0.44 -7.12 2.71
CA VAL A 113 -1.33 -5.96 2.79
C VAL A 113 -2.78 -6.43 2.79
N PHE A 114 -3.54 -6.00 3.79
CA PHE A 114 -4.97 -6.25 3.91
C PHE A 114 -5.73 -4.93 3.80
N ASP A 115 -6.53 -4.80 2.74
CA ASP A 115 -7.21 -3.56 2.36
C ASP A 115 -6.25 -2.35 2.32
N SER A 116 -6.31 -1.45 3.28
CA SER A 116 -5.54 -0.20 3.28
C SER A 116 -4.31 -0.20 4.20
N VAL A 117 -3.95 -1.34 4.79
CA VAL A 117 -2.83 -1.41 5.75
C VAL A 117 -1.95 -2.63 5.54
N SER A 118 -0.63 -2.46 5.66
CA SER A 118 0.30 -3.58 5.81
C SER A 118 0.14 -4.20 7.20
N VAL A 119 -0.01 -5.50 7.24
CA VAL A 119 -0.23 -6.25 8.50
C VAL A 119 0.98 -7.06 8.92
N ALA A 120 1.86 -7.43 7.99
CA ALA A 120 3.06 -8.19 8.30
C ALA A 120 4.14 -8.04 7.23
N THR A 121 5.40 -7.94 7.63
CA THR A 121 6.57 -8.02 6.75
C THR A 121 7.57 -9.00 7.34
N THR A 122 8.00 -9.95 6.54
CA THR A 122 8.93 -11.04 6.97
C THR A 122 10.36 -10.76 6.53
N TYR A 123 11.32 -11.44 7.16
CA TYR A 123 12.76 -11.34 6.86
C TYR A 123 13.35 -9.91 6.90
N LYS A 124 12.67 -8.95 7.44
CA LYS A 124 13.08 -7.55 7.47
C LYS A 124 14.50 -7.37 8.04
N LYS A 125 14.78 -7.96 9.21
CA LYS A 125 16.11 -7.86 9.84
C LYS A 125 17.21 -8.45 8.98
N LYS A 126 16.98 -9.62 8.37
CA LYS A 126 17.98 -10.27 7.51
C LYS A 126 18.31 -9.46 6.26
N LEU A 127 17.32 -8.76 5.70
CA LEU A 127 17.52 -7.84 4.58
C LEU A 127 18.27 -6.58 5.03
N GLU A 128 17.94 -6.04 6.20
CA GLU A 128 18.60 -4.89 6.80
C GLU A 128 20.10 -5.13 7.07
N GLU A 129 20.51 -6.38 7.44
CA GLU A 129 21.91 -6.76 7.63
C GLU A 129 22.79 -6.52 6.39
N VAL A 130 22.19 -6.60 5.19
CA VAL A 130 22.88 -6.30 3.93
C VAL A 130 22.50 -4.93 3.36
N GLY A 131 21.78 -4.14 4.14
CA GLY A 131 21.35 -2.77 3.78
C GLY A 131 20.13 -2.70 2.87
N VAL A 132 19.48 -3.82 2.57
CA VAL A 132 18.23 -3.85 1.79
C VAL A 132 17.06 -3.49 2.71
N ILE A 133 16.24 -2.54 2.28
CA ILE A 133 15.01 -2.17 2.98
C ILE A 133 13.84 -2.76 2.20
N PHE A 134 12.97 -3.49 2.89
CA PHE A 134 11.74 -4.05 2.33
C PHE A 134 10.60 -3.95 3.33
N GLY A 135 9.45 -3.49 2.89
CA GLY A 135 8.25 -3.39 3.72
C GLY A 135 7.22 -2.43 3.17
N SER A 136 6.34 -1.98 4.05
CA SER A 136 5.27 -1.05 3.73
C SER A 136 5.81 0.35 3.35
N ILE A 137 5.24 0.94 2.30
CA ILE A 137 5.54 2.33 1.95
C ILE A 137 5.09 3.29 3.06
N SER A 138 4.00 2.97 3.77
CA SER A 138 3.53 3.77 4.91
C SER A 138 4.55 3.83 6.04
N GLU A 139 5.24 2.72 6.31
CA GLU A 139 6.33 2.71 7.28
C GLU A 139 7.56 3.47 6.74
N ALA A 140 7.90 3.28 5.46
CA ALA A 140 9.03 3.95 4.84
C ALA A 140 8.86 5.49 4.82
N ILE A 141 7.64 6.00 4.69
CA ILE A 141 7.33 7.44 4.82
C ILE A 141 7.78 7.98 6.19
N GLN A 142 7.67 7.19 7.25
CA GLN A 142 8.07 7.60 8.60
C GLN A 142 9.57 7.40 8.85
N THR A 143 10.12 6.29 8.37
CA THR A 143 11.50 5.88 8.70
C THR A 143 12.54 6.35 7.69
N HIS A 144 12.15 6.57 6.43
CA HIS A 144 13.03 6.98 5.32
C HIS A 144 12.41 8.12 4.48
N PRO A 145 11.95 9.21 5.13
CA PRO A 145 11.20 10.28 4.45
C PRO A 145 11.97 10.92 3.29
N ASP A 146 13.29 11.01 3.38
CA ASP A 146 14.13 11.64 2.35
C ASP A 146 14.14 10.82 1.04
N LEU A 147 14.20 9.48 1.14
CA LEU A 147 14.10 8.60 -0.03
C LEU A 147 12.72 8.70 -0.67
N ILE A 148 11.67 8.66 0.15
CA ILE A 148 10.30 8.79 -0.34
C ILE A 148 10.13 10.15 -1.03
N ARG A 149 10.52 11.24 -0.39
CA ARG A 149 10.37 12.59 -0.94
C ARG A 149 11.14 12.78 -2.26
N LYS A 150 12.29 12.12 -2.40
CA LYS A 150 13.11 12.19 -3.61
C LYS A 150 12.51 11.42 -4.78
N TYR A 151 11.96 10.24 -4.53
CA TYR A 151 11.61 9.30 -5.58
C TYR A 151 10.11 9.10 -5.81
N LEU A 152 9.25 9.43 -4.84
CA LEU A 152 7.79 9.27 -4.98
C LEU A 152 7.27 10.11 -6.16
N GLY A 153 6.65 9.44 -7.13
CA GLY A 153 6.13 10.10 -8.32
C GLY A 153 7.18 10.50 -9.35
N SER A 154 8.46 10.13 -9.18
CA SER A 154 9.52 10.47 -10.13
C SER A 154 9.44 9.70 -11.45
N VAL A 155 8.88 8.48 -11.45
CA VAL A 155 8.71 7.64 -12.64
C VAL A 155 7.28 7.76 -13.18
N VAL A 156 6.29 7.61 -12.32
CA VAL A 156 4.88 7.82 -12.67
C VAL A 156 4.35 9.02 -11.87
N PRO A 157 4.44 10.24 -12.41
CA PRO A 157 3.95 11.43 -11.76
C PRO A 157 2.41 11.46 -11.76
N TYR A 158 1.83 12.21 -10.83
CA TYR A 158 0.37 12.39 -10.79
C TYR A 158 -0.20 13.04 -12.05
N GLY A 159 0.61 13.75 -12.82
CA GLY A 159 0.22 14.38 -14.08
C GLY A 159 0.17 13.45 -15.30
N ASP A 160 0.57 12.19 -15.17
CA ASP A 160 0.65 11.25 -16.29
C ASP A 160 -0.72 10.95 -16.91
N ASN A 161 -1.67 10.55 -16.08
CA ASN A 161 -3.06 10.32 -16.49
C ASN A 161 -4.00 10.37 -15.28
N LYS A 162 -5.31 10.36 -15.53
CA LYS A 162 -6.33 10.46 -14.48
C LYS A 162 -6.22 9.36 -13.40
N HIS A 163 -5.87 8.13 -13.78
CA HIS A 163 -5.72 7.04 -12.82
C HIS A 163 -4.45 7.19 -11.98
N ALA A 164 -3.35 7.69 -12.57
CA ALA A 164 -2.14 8.03 -11.83
C ALA A 164 -2.38 9.17 -10.83
N ALA A 165 -3.16 10.18 -11.21
CA ALA A 165 -3.57 11.25 -10.32
C ALA A 165 -4.43 10.74 -9.16
N LEU A 166 -5.43 9.89 -9.47
CA LEU A 166 -6.28 9.25 -8.45
C LEU A 166 -5.44 8.42 -7.48
N ASN A 167 -4.60 7.51 -7.99
CA ASN A 167 -3.72 6.71 -7.15
C ASN A 167 -2.85 7.59 -6.26
N SER A 168 -2.25 8.64 -6.80
CA SER A 168 -1.43 9.59 -6.04
C SER A 168 -2.20 10.27 -4.91
N ALA A 169 -3.47 10.60 -5.12
CA ALA A 169 -4.31 11.24 -4.12
C ALA A 169 -4.71 10.29 -2.98
N VAL A 170 -5.01 9.03 -3.29
CA VAL A 170 -5.71 8.12 -2.35
C VAL A 170 -4.98 6.81 -2.05
N PHE A 171 -3.75 6.58 -2.53
CA PHE A 171 -3.04 5.36 -2.16
C PHE A 171 -2.95 5.20 -0.65
N THR A 172 -3.17 3.99 -0.17
CA THR A 172 -3.29 3.72 1.27
C THR A 172 -2.12 2.93 1.81
N ASP A 173 -1.53 2.08 0.99
CA ASP A 173 -0.28 1.39 1.28
C ASP A 173 0.40 0.97 -0.04
N GLY A 174 1.37 0.10 0.06
CA GLY A 174 2.14 -0.44 -1.05
C GLY A 174 3.49 -0.92 -0.56
N SER A 175 4.30 -1.44 -1.46
CA SER A 175 5.62 -1.93 -1.11
C SER A 175 6.68 -0.85 -1.30
N PHE A 176 7.61 -0.82 -0.36
CA PHE A 176 8.84 -0.06 -0.45
C PHE A 176 10.05 -1.00 -0.51
N VAL A 177 10.88 -0.82 -1.52
CA VAL A 177 12.13 -1.57 -1.69
C VAL A 177 13.27 -0.60 -1.96
N TYR A 178 14.33 -0.68 -1.17
CA TYR A 178 15.59 0.00 -1.44
C TYR A 178 16.73 -1.02 -1.43
N ILE A 179 17.49 -1.07 -2.52
CA ILE A 179 18.68 -1.91 -2.66
C ILE A 179 19.87 -0.96 -2.83
N PRO A 180 20.85 -0.94 -1.89
CA PRO A 180 21.99 -0.06 -1.95
C PRO A 180 22.92 -0.38 -3.13
N LYS A 181 23.72 0.61 -3.52
CA LYS A 181 24.78 0.45 -4.52
C LYS A 181 25.67 -0.77 -4.25
N GLY A 182 25.86 -1.59 -5.27
CA GLY A 182 26.73 -2.75 -5.21
C GLY A 182 26.17 -3.95 -4.42
N VAL A 183 24.96 -3.85 -3.88
CA VAL A 183 24.31 -4.92 -3.13
C VAL A 183 23.39 -5.73 -4.05
N ARG A 184 23.48 -7.06 -3.94
CA ARG A 184 22.51 -7.98 -4.55
C ARG A 184 21.54 -8.42 -3.47
N CYS A 185 20.23 -8.28 -3.73
CA CYS A 185 19.22 -8.78 -2.82
C CYS A 185 19.38 -10.30 -2.65
N PRO A 186 19.49 -10.80 -1.41
CA PRO A 186 19.83 -12.22 -1.16
C PRO A 186 18.68 -13.18 -1.35
N MET A 187 17.45 -12.67 -1.55
CA MET A 187 16.24 -13.48 -1.69
C MET A 187 15.22 -12.80 -2.58
N GLU A 188 14.22 -13.55 -3.02
CA GLU A 188 13.04 -12.99 -3.71
C GLU A 188 12.20 -12.16 -2.74
N LEU A 189 11.59 -11.10 -3.26
CA LEU A 189 10.66 -10.24 -2.53
C LEU A 189 9.27 -10.43 -3.14
N SER A 190 8.27 -10.60 -2.30
CA SER A 190 6.89 -10.79 -2.74
C SER A 190 5.94 -9.95 -1.89
N THR A 191 4.92 -9.39 -2.53
CA THR A 191 3.85 -8.65 -1.83
C THR A 191 2.51 -9.25 -2.17
N TYR A 192 1.68 -9.43 -1.17
CA TYR A 192 0.31 -9.93 -1.30
C TYR A 192 -0.68 -8.86 -0.87
N PHE A 193 -1.64 -8.60 -1.75
CA PHE A 193 -2.74 -7.66 -1.50
C PHE A 193 -4.04 -8.40 -1.40
N ARG A 194 -4.78 -8.19 -0.31
CA ARG A 194 -6.10 -8.75 -0.10
C ARG A 194 -7.15 -7.66 0.02
N ILE A 195 -8.14 -7.67 -0.86
CA ILE A 195 -9.35 -6.85 -0.76
C ILE A 195 -10.45 -7.70 -0.16
N ASN A 196 -11.01 -7.31 0.96
CA ASN A 196 -12.01 -8.07 1.70
C ASN A 196 -13.42 -7.47 1.64
N ALA A 197 -13.55 -6.16 1.60
CA ALA A 197 -14.85 -5.48 1.63
C ALA A 197 -15.41 -5.22 0.23
N GLU A 198 -16.73 -5.34 0.09
CA GLU A 198 -17.44 -4.98 -1.14
C GLU A 198 -17.40 -3.46 -1.37
N ASN A 199 -17.26 -3.04 -2.63
CA ASN A 199 -17.14 -1.64 -3.04
C ASN A 199 -15.96 -0.89 -2.41
N THR A 200 -14.96 -1.59 -1.89
CA THR A 200 -13.73 -1.00 -1.38
C THR A 200 -12.68 -1.02 -2.47
N GLY A 201 -12.11 0.13 -2.79
CA GLY A 201 -10.94 0.22 -3.64
C GLY A 201 -9.68 -0.04 -2.82
N GLN A 202 -8.80 -0.88 -3.34
CA GLN A 202 -7.43 -0.97 -2.85
C GLN A 202 -6.53 -0.15 -3.76
N PHE A 203 -5.96 0.91 -3.21
CA PHE A 203 -5.07 1.82 -3.92
C PHE A 203 -3.68 1.65 -3.35
N GLU A 204 -2.84 0.93 -4.07
CA GLU A 204 -1.47 0.66 -3.67
C GLU A 204 -0.49 1.46 -4.51
N ARG A 205 0.65 1.81 -3.93
CA ARG A 205 1.74 2.47 -4.63
C ARG A 205 3.07 1.86 -4.24
N THR A 206 3.63 1.09 -5.14
CA THR A 206 4.93 0.46 -4.96
C THR A 206 6.06 1.40 -5.40
N LEU A 207 7.11 1.50 -4.58
CA LEU A 207 8.34 2.23 -4.88
C LEU A 207 9.54 1.31 -4.72
N ILE A 208 10.23 1.05 -5.83
CA ILE A 208 11.44 0.24 -5.87
C ILE A 208 12.61 1.12 -6.29
N ILE A 209 13.66 1.15 -5.48
CA ILE A 209 14.88 1.90 -5.73
C ILE A 209 16.03 0.90 -5.75
N ALA A 210 16.67 0.74 -6.90
CA ALA A 210 17.96 0.06 -7.04
C ALA A 210 19.02 1.15 -7.25
N ASP A 211 19.86 1.35 -6.26
CA ASP A 211 20.90 2.39 -6.30
C ASP A 211 22.12 1.90 -7.11
N GLU A 212 22.71 2.79 -7.94
CA GLU A 212 23.81 2.46 -8.86
C GLU A 212 25.20 2.71 -8.24
#